data_5d43d95a90ec22c10392ba8bcf033716
#
_entry.id   5d43d95a90ec22c10392ba8bcf033716
#
_cell.length_a   1.000
_cell.length_b   1.000
_cell.length_c   1.000
_cell.angle_alpha   90.00
_cell.angle_beta   90.00
_cell.angle_gamma   90.00
#
_symmetry.space_group_name_H-M   'P 1'
#
loop_
_entity.id
_entity.type
_entity.pdbx_description
1 polymer ?
#
loop_
_entity_poly.entity_id
_entity_poly.type
_entity_poly.pdbx_seq_one_letter_code
_entity_poly.pdbx_strand_id
1 'polypeptide(L)'
;MKTLKTRALILCSLSVLFATVHAAEPADVTATRLGDRPIITPEMDTRMGGNIQGPSLIKVPEWIENPLGNYYLYFADHRGTYIRMAYADEVTGPWTVYSPGSLRLEDSFFPTTCPPCSHRPGRTGALYAHIASPDVQVREDLQQIVMYYHGQSVGRQFTRAAVSEDGIHFEGRKEDLGRAYFRVIEHVGFYYAMSMPGYLFRSRDGLTSFEAGPELFTPNMRHSALLIRNERLYVFFTNRGDAPERIMLSTIELTDDWNEWAATEPIEVLRPEMDYEGADLPLEASRGGYIDERVHQLRDPAIYQEGDKTYLLYAVAGESGIAIAEISFHKP
;
A
#
# COMPACT_ATOMS: atom_id res chain seq x y z
N MET A 1 82.34 32.26 8.92
CA MET A 1 80.96 32.57 9.32
C MET A 1 80.02 31.75 8.45
N LYS A 2 79.46 30.67 8.98
CA LYS A 2 78.45 29.84 8.23
C LYS A 2 77.11 30.13 8.80
N THR A 3 76.21 30.68 7.94
CA THR A 3 74.80 30.99 8.26
C THR A 3 73.95 29.71 8.16
N LEU A 4 73.39 29.28 9.27
CA LEU A 4 72.37 28.22 9.35
C LEU A 4 71.02 28.76 8.90
N LYS A 5 70.42 28.17 7.84
CA LYS A 5 69.05 28.42 7.43
C LYS A 5 68.11 27.38 8.09
N THR A 6 67.29 27.85 9.05
CA THR A 6 66.25 27.06 9.70
C THR A 6 65.06 26.93 8.74
N ARG A 7 64.70 25.70 8.37
CA ARG A 7 63.47 25.42 7.62
C ARG A 7 62.35 25.09 8.64
N ALA A 8 61.30 25.90 8.65
CA ALA A 8 60.09 25.63 9.40
C ALA A 8 59.23 24.61 8.61
N LEU A 9 58.96 23.45 9.25
CA LEU A 9 58.00 22.47 8.76
C LEU A 9 56.61 22.94 9.21
N ILE A 10 55.75 23.26 8.25
CA ILE A 10 54.30 23.48 8.50
C ILE A 10 53.62 22.12 8.46
N LEU A 11 53.18 21.59 9.60
CA LEU A 11 52.31 20.42 9.67
C LEU A 11 50.87 20.89 9.38
N CYS A 12 50.34 20.54 8.22
CA CYS A 12 48.91 20.67 7.92
C CYS A 12 48.16 19.47 8.51
N SER A 13 47.48 19.67 9.61
CA SER A 13 46.61 18.64 10.20
C SER A 13 45.30 18.58 9.38
N LEU A 14 45.12 17.52 8.61
CA LEU A 14 43.86 17.20 7.90
C LEU A 14 42.87 16.65 8.94
N SER A 15 41.90 17.47 9.38
CA SER A 15 40.79 17.00 10.20
C SER A 15 39.78 16.30 9.29
N VAL A 16 39.79 14.97 9.32
CA VAL A 16 38.71 14.17 8.67
C VAL A 16 37.49 14.26 9.57
N LEU A 17 36.49 15.02 9.16
CA LEU A 17 35.17 14.96 9.76
C LEU A 17 34.54 13.59 9.38
N PHE A 18 34.50 12.67 10.30
CA PHE A 18 33.62 11.51 10.19
C PHE A 18 32.17 11.99 10.43
N ALA A 19 31.37 12.11 9.36
CA ALA A 19 29.95 12.19 9.50
C ALA A 19 29.47 10.86 10.12
N THR A 20 29.04 10.89 11.36
CA THR A 20 28.34 9.76 11.98
C THR A 20 27.00 9.64 11.28
N VAL A 21 26.85 8.64 10.41
CA VAL A 21 25.55 8.21 9.93
C VAL A 21 24.80 7.73 11.17
N HIS A 22 23.90 8.57 11.68
CA HIS A 22 22.94 8.14 12.69
C HIS A 22 22.01 7.14 11.98
N ALA A 23 22.06 5.87 12.39
CA ALA A 23 21.02 4.93 12.01
C ALA A 23 19.69 5.52 12.51
N ALA A 24 18.70 5.61 11.62
CA ALA A 24 17.36 6.07 11.99
C ALA A 24 16.85 5.21 13.15
N GLU A 25 16.36 5.85 14.22
CA GLU A 25 15.76 5.12 15.33
C GLU A 25 14.50 4.38 14.84
N PRO A 26 14.28 3.13 15.30
CA PRO A 26 13.08 2.40 14.94
C PRO A 26 11.84 3.17 15.40
N ALA A 27 10.78 3.11 14.59
CA ALA A 27 9.49 3.69 14.95
C ALA A 27 8.94 3.02 16.21
N ASP A 28 8.36 3.80 17.12
CA ASP A 28 7.60 3.28 18.26
C ASP A 28 6.11 3.53 18.00
N VAL A 29 5.37 2.47 17.69
CA VAL A 29 3.95 2.52 17.38
C VAL A 29 3.18 1.39 18.06
N THR A 30 1.92 1.67 18.40
CA THR A 30 0.98 0.64 18.85
C THR A 30 -0.26 0.65 17.96
N ALA A 31 -0.82 -0.53 17.67
CA ALA A 31 -2.08 -0.70 16.97
C ALA A 31 -3.16 -1.15 17.95
N THR A 32 -4.28 -0.42 18.00
CA THR A 32 -5.44 -0.75 18.81
C THR A 32 -6.61 -1.10 17.89
N ARG A 33 -7.09 -2.34 17.91
CA ARG A 33 -8.24 -2.79 17.12
C ARG A 33 -9.49 -1.99 17.45
N LEU A 34 -10.23 -1.58 16.42
CA LEU A 34 -11.49 -0.87 16.57
C LEU A 34 -12.65 -1.83 16.27
N GLY A 35 -13.26 -2.35 17.33
CA GLY A 35 -14.35 -3.33 17.26
C GLY A 35 -13.90 -4.80 17.44
N ASP A 36 -14.88 -5.67 17.51
CA ASP A 36 -14.76 -7.11 17.79
C ASP A 36 -14.98 -8.00 16.54
N ARG A 37 -15.12 -7.39 15.38
CA ARG A 37 -15.39 -8.04 14.09
C ARG A 37 -14.87 -7.19 12.92
N PRO A 38 -14.72 -7.79 11.72
CA PRO A 38 -14.40 -7.03 10.52
C PRO A 38 -15.48 -6.00 10.16
N ILE A 39 -15.06 -4.89 9.55
CA ILE A 39 -15.97 -3.84 9.04
C ILE A 39 -16.57 -4.20 7.67
N ILE A 40 -15.89 -5.07 6.91
CA ILE A 40 -16.41 -5.65 5.66
C ILE A 40 -16.30 -7.17 5.77
N THR A 41 -17.41 -7.85 5.49
CA THR A 41 -17.49 -9.33 5.50
C THR A 41 -18.22 -9.84 4.26
N PRO A 42 -18.01 -11.12 3.85
CA PRO A 42 -18.69 -11.71 2.70
C PRO A 42 -20.23 -11.69 2.78
N GLU A 43 -20.78 -11.75 3.99
CA GLU A 43 -22.23 -11.80 4.23
C GLU A 43 -22.94 -10.48 3.93
N MET A 44 -22.20 -9.35 3.85
CA MET A 44 -22.80 -8.03 3.58
C MET A 44 -23.40 -7.96 2.17
N ASP A 45 -22.77 -8.65 1.20
CA ASP A 45 -23.33 -8.81 -0.15
C ASP A 45 -22.79 -10.10 -0.79
N THR A 46 -23.65 -11.10 -0.94
CA THR A 46 -23.28 -12.41 -1.49
C THR A 46 -22.65 -12.38 -2.89
N ARG A 47 -22.87 -11.30 -3.64
CA ARG A 47 -22.26 -11.10 -4.97
C ARG A 47 -20.76 -10.82 -4.91
N MET A 48 -20.25 -10.40 -3.77
CA MET A 48 -18.81 -10.18 -3.57
C MET A 48 -18.01 -11.49 -3.53
N GLY A 49 -18.65 -12.61 -3.17
CA GLY A 49 -17.91 -13.84 -2.88
C GLY A 49 -17.12 -13.76 -1.57
N GLY A 50 -16.27 -14.75 -1.34
CA GLY A 50 -15.52 -14.89 -0.07
C GLY A 50 -14.16 -14.20 -0.04
N ASN A 51 -13.60 -13.82 -1.19
CA ASN A 51 -12.27 -13.20 -1.25
C ASN A 51 -12.40 -11.67 -1.18
N ILE A 52 -11.91 -11.06 -0.08
CA ILE A 52 -12.01 -9.63 0.21
C ILE A 52 -10.64 -9.13 0.68
N GLN A 53 -10.02 -8.23 -0.11
CA GLN A 53 -8.66 -7.76 0.14
C GLN A 53 -8.40 -6.36 -0.46
N GLY A 54 -7.24 -5.79 -0.15
CA GLY A 54 -6.70 -4.57 -0.73
C GLY A 54 -7.55 -3.33 -0.43
N PRO A 55 -7.82 -3.00 0.86
CA PRO A 55 -8.60 -1.82 1.20
C PRO A 55 -7.90 -0.53 0.80
N SER A 56 -8.71 0.50 0.49
CA SER A 56 -8.30 1.90 0.39
C SER A 56 -9.46 2.79 0.79
N LEU A 57 -9.25 3.68 1.75
CA LEU A 57 -10.28 4.50 2.37
C LEU A 57 -10.04 5.97 2.06
N ILE A 58 -11.08 6.68 1.66
CA ILE A 58 -11.07 8.14 1.55
C ILE A 58 -12.23 8.75 2.35
N LYS A 59 -12.03 9.98 2.83
CA LYS A 59 -13.12 10.89 3.15
C LYS A 59 -13.65 11.47 1.85
N VAL A 60 -14.96 11.53 1.70
CA VAL A 60 -15.59 12.10 0.50
C VAL A 60 -15.33 13.60 0.51
N PRO A 61 -14.75 14.16 -0.56
CA PRO A 61 -14.49 15.60 -0.65
C PRO A 61 -15.76 16.45 -0.66
N GLU A 62 -15.66 17.67 -0.14
CA GLU A 62 -16.81 18.57 -0.05
C GLU A 62 -17.38 19.05 -1.40
N TRP A 63 -16.60 18.94 -2.51
CA TRP A 63 -17.10 19.31 -3.84
C TRP A 63 -18.05 18.27 -4.44
N ILE A 64 -18.13 17.06 -3.87
CA ILE A 64 -19.03 16.01 -4.36
C ILE A 64 -20.45 16.31 -3.85
N GLU A 65 -21.33 16.60 -4.79
CA GLU A 65 -22.74 16.84 -4.49
C GLU A 65 -23.49 15.52 -4.22
N ASN A 66 -24.29 15.48 -3.16
CA ASN A 66 -25.13 14.34 -2.78
C ASN A 66 -24.37 13.00 -2.64
N PRO A 67 -23.30 12.93 -1.83
CA PRO A 67 -22.53 11.70 -1.63
C PRO A 67 -23.41 10.61 -0.97
N LEU A 68 -23.02 9.34 -1.16
CA LEU A 68 -23.69 8.20 -0.51
C LEU A 68 -23.43 8.14 1.00
N GLY A 69 -22.33 8.73 1.46
CA GLY A 69 -21.90 8.81 2.85
C GLY A 69 -20.64 9.67 2.96
N ASN A 70 -20.14 9.88 4.16
CA ASN A 70 -18.94 10.71 4.42
C ASN A 70 -17.63 10.01 4.03
N TYR A 71 -17.64 8.67 3.94
CA TYR A 71 -16.47 7.85 3.64
C TYR A 71 -16.78 6.84 2.56
N TYR A 72 -15.80 6.62 1.65
CA TYR A 72 -15.81 5.57 0.66
C TYR A 72 -14.64 4.64 0.88
N LEU A 73 -14.93 3.34 0.99
CA LEU A 73 -13.97 2.26 1.14
C LEU A 73 -13.96 1.41 -0.13
N TYR A 74 -12.83 1.40 -0.83
CA TYR A 74 -12.61 0.58 -2.02
C TYR A 74 -11.84 -0.66 -1.64
N PHE A 75 -12.17 -1.78 -2.30
CA PHE A 75 -11.52 -3.08 -2.07
C PHE A 75 -11.76 -4.01 -3.25
N ALA A 76 -11.18 -5.20 -3.23
CA ALA A 76 -11.25 -6.10 -4.38
C ALA A 76 -11.38 -7.58 -3.99
N ASP A 77 -11.63 -8.43 -4.99
CA ASP A 77 -11.29 -9.84 -5.01
C ASP A 77 -9.98 -10.00 -5.79
N HIS A 78 -9.11 -10.86 -5.34
CA HIS A 78 -7.81 -11.11 -5.99
C HIS A 78 -7.93 -11.56 -7.45
N ARG A 79 -9.08 -12.14 -7.81
CA ARG A 79 -9.44 -12.58 -9.17
C ARG A 79 -10.64 -11.83 -9.72
N GLY A 80 -10.96 -10.68 -9.10
CA GLY A 80 -12.16 -9.91 -9.37
C GLY A 80 -12.17 -9.26 -10.75
N THR A 81 -13.37 -9.07 -11.26
CA THR A 81 -13.62 -8.38 -12.53
C THR A 81 -14.12 -6.95 -12.30
N TYR A 82 -14.09 -6.46 -11.08
CA TYR A 82 -14.44 -5.08 -10.73
C TYR A 82 -13.82 -4.70 -9.38
N ILE A 83 -13.60 -3.40 -9.19
CA ILE A 83 -13.27 -2.82 -7.91
C ILE A 83 -14.57 -2.59 -7.14
N ARG A 84 -14.63 -3.13 -5.93
CA ARG A 84 -15.77 -3.02 -5.03
C ARG A 84 -15.70 -1.72 -4.26
N MET A 85 -16.86 -1.29 -3.76
CA MET A 85 -16.97 -0.09 -2.94
C MET A 85 -18.00 -0.31 -1.83
N ALA A 86 -17.74 0.29 -0.68
CA ALA A 86 -18.71 0.48 0.40
C ALA A 86 -18.66 1.95 0.86
N TYR A 87 -19.72 2.40 1.52
CA TYR A 87 -19.82 3.75 2.06
C TYR A 87 -20.38 3.74 3.48
N ALA A 88 -20.03 4.77 4.24
CA ALA A 88 -20.49 4.97 5.63
C ALA A 88 -20.44 6.45 6.00
N ASP A 89 -21.12 6.82 7.10
CA ASP A 89 -21.03 8.16 7.68
C ASP A 89 -19.90 8.27 8.72
N GLU A 90 -19.44 7.13 9.25
CA GLU A 90 -18.36 7.06 10.23
C GLU A 90 -17.25 6.10 9.72
N VAL A 91 -16.00 6.40 10.06
CA VAL A 91 -14.82 5.59 9.66
C VAL A 91 -14.94 4.11 10.08
N THR A 92 -15.56 3.86 11.23
CA THR A 92 -15.78 2.50 11.75
C THR A 92 -17.09 1.85 11.27
N GLY A 93 -17.88 2.56 10.45
CA GLY A 93 -19.17 2.11 9.95
C GLY A 93 -20.35 2.51 10.84
N PRO A 94 -21.52 1.91 10.66
CA PRO A 94 -21.78 0.72 9.82
C PRO A 94 -21.59 1.00 8.32
N TRP A 95 -20.95 0.05 7.63
CA TRP A 95 -20.68 0.14 6.20
C TRP A 95 -21.81 -0.47 5.38
N THR A 96 -22.13 0.17 4.26
CA THR A 96 -23.09 -0.33 3.26
C THR A 96 -22.35 -0.60 1.94
N VAL A 97 -22.45 -1.83 1.42
CA VAL A 97 -21.82 -2.19 0.15
C VAL A 97 -22.58 -1.54 -1.01
N TYR A 98 -21.85 -0.82 -1.86
CA TYR A 98 -22.35 -0.32 -3.13
C TYR A 98 -22.23 -1.39 -4.20
N SER A 99 -23.31 -2.08 -4.45
CA SER A 99 -23.34 -3.29 -5.28
C SER A 99 -22.80 -3.18 -6.69
N PRO A 100 -22.97 -2.05 -7.44
CA PRO A 100 -22.39 -1.93 -8.78
C PRO A 100 -20.86 -1.94 -8.80
N GLY A 101 -20.20 -1.59 -7.65
CA GLY A 101 -18.78 -1.32 -7.61
C GLY A 101 -18.40 0.00 -8.28
N SER A 102 -17.12 0.30 -8.40
CA SER A 102 -16.63 1.60 -8.87
C SER A 102 -15.87 1.56 -10.20
N LEU A 103 -15.23 0.45 -10.55
CA LEU A 103 -14.54 0.27 -11.82
C LEU A 103 -14.69 -1.17 -12.28
N ARG A 104 -15.05 -1.40 -13.54
CA ARG A 104 -15.14 -2.72 -14.13
C ARG A 104 -13.90 -3.08 -14.94
N LEU A 105 -13.60 -4.38 -15.05
CA LEU A 105 -12.49 -4.87 -15.85
C LEU A 105 -12.60 -4.43 -17.32
N GLU A 106 -13.81 -4.41 -17.87
CA GLU A 106 -14.07 -3.98 -19.26
C GLU A 106 -13.74 -2.50 -19.51
N ASP A 107 -13.81 -1.65 -18.46
CA ASP A 107 -13.53 -0.22 -18.51
C ASP A 107 -12.08 0.11 -18.06
N SER A 108 -11.31 -0.91 -17.64
CA SER A 108 -9.99 -0.77 -17.06
C SER A 108 -8.84 -0.74 -18.06
N PHE A 109 -9.14 -0.96 -19.33
CA PHE A 109 -8.16 -1.20 -20.41
C PHE A 109 -7.27 -2.45 -20.23
N PHE A 110 -7.43 -3.24 -19.17
CA PHE A 110 -6.81 -4.56 -19.07
C PHE A 110 -7.57 -5.58 -19.93
N PRO A 111 -6.90 -6.66 -20.39
CA PRO A 111 -7.58 -7.74 -21.10
C PRO A 111 -8.71 -8.35 -20.27
N THR A 112 -9.89 -8.50 -20.88
CA THR A 112 -11.07 -9.14 -20.27
C THR A 112 -11.00 -10.67 -20.29
N THR A 113 -10.07 -11.21 -21.09
CA THR A 113 -9.76 -12.64 -21.14
C THR A 113 -8.26 -12.85 -20.90
N CYS A 114 -7.90 -13.96 -20.27
CA CYS A 114 -6.50 -14.25 -20.03
C CYS A 114 -5.77 -14.51 -21.37
N PRO A 115 -4.70 -13.75 -21.69
CA PRO A 115 -3.97 -13.98 -22.92
C PRO A 115 -3.37 -15.39 -22.96
N PRO A 116 -3.37 -16.09 -24.12
CA PRO A 116 -2.86 -17.45 -24.24
C PRO A 116 -1.37 -17.63 -23.85
N CYS A 117 -0.57 -16.56 -23.96
CA CYS A 117 0.86 -16.55 -23.62
C CYS A 117 1.16 -16.23 -22.15
N SER A 118 0.16 -16.20 -21.30
CA SER A 118 0.28 -15.90 -19.87
C SER A 118 0.85 -17.07 -19.05
N HIS A 119 1.07 -18.23 -19.66
CA HIS A 119 1.73 -19.37 -19.02
C HIS A 119 3.23 -19.08 -18.86
N ARG A 120 3.68 -18.87 -17.61
CA ARG A 120 5.11 -18.88 -17.30
C ARG A 120 5.54 -20.32 -17.00
N PRO A 121 6.60 -20.86 -17.66
CA PRO A 121 7.17 -22.15 -17.28
C PRO A 121 7.52 -22.17 -15.79
N GLY A 122 7.05 -23.18 -15.07
CA GLY A 122 7.32 -23.36 -13.64
C GLY A 122 6.34 -22.69 -12.68
N ARG A 123 5.28 -22.02 -13.15
CA ARG A 123 4.17 -21.55 -12.31
C ARG A 123 3.02 -22.54 -12.36
N THR A 124 2.65 -23.09 -11.21
CA THR A 124 1.42 -23.85 -11.03
C THR A 124 0.29 -22.89 -10.69
N GLY A 125 -0.67 -22.71 -11.57
CA GLY A 125 -1.87 -21.89 -11.37
C GLY A 125 -2.31 -21.22 -12.65
N ALA A 126 -3.62 -21.17 -12.88
CA ALA A 126 -4.20 -20.42 -13.98
C ALA A 126 -4.01 -18.91 -13.71
N LEU A 127 -3.66 -18.16 -14.75
CA LEU A 127 -3.72 -16.70 -14.71
C LEU A 127 -5.16 -16.27 -14.98
N TYR A 128 -5.62 -15.28 -14.28
CA TYR A 128 -6.97 -14.75 -14.41
C TYR A 128 -6.91 -13.35 -15.01
N ALA A 129 -7.85 -13.04 -15.90
CA ALA A 129 -8.15 -11.65 -16.25
C ALA A 129 -8.81 -11.01 -15.03
N HIS A 130 -8.19 -9.98 -14.45
CA HIS A 130 -8.66 -9.35 -13.23
C HIS A 130 -8.14 -7.94 -13.08
N ILE A 131 -8.79 -7.19 -12.21
CA ILE A 131 -8.29 -5.95 -11.61
C ILE A 131 -8.46 -6.03 -10.09
N ALA A 132 -7.48 -5.51 -9.35
CA ALA A 132 -7.49 -5.62 -7.88
C ALA A 132 -6.61 -4.55 -7.19
N SER A 133 -6.63 -4.59 -5.85
CA SER A 133 -5.81 -3.81 -4.92
C SER A 133 -5.80 -2.31 -5.23
N PRO A 134 -6.97 -1.66 -5.15
CA PRO A 134 -7.06 -0.22 -5.37
C PRO A 134 -6.24 0.56 -4.34
N ASP A 135 -5.67 1.68 -4.77
CA ASP A 135 -5.14 2.75 -3.94
C ASP A 135 -5.76 4.06 -4.41
N VAL A 136 -6.59 4.68 -3.58
CA VAL A 136 -7.43 5.80 -3.99
C VAL A 136 -6.99 7.06 -3.27
N GLN A 137 -6.76 8.12 -4.06
CA GLN A 137 -6.25 9.40 -3.61
C GLN A 137 -7.19 10.52 -4.02
N VAL A 138 -7.46 11.44 -3.09
CA VAL A 138 -8.20 12.67 -3.37
C VAL A 138 -7.22 13.74 -3.88
N ARG A 139 -7.46 14.29 -5.05
CA ARG A 139 -6.69 15.37 -5.69
C ARG A 139 -7.50 16.66 -5.59
N GLU A 140 -7.34 17.36 -4.47
CA GLU A 140 -8.03 18.63 -4.19
C GLU A 140 -7.74 19.71 -5.26
N ASP A 141 -6.49 19.75 -5.74
CA ASP A 141 -6.01 20.70 -6.75
C ASP A 141 -6.71 20.54 -8.11
N LEU A 142 -7.16 19.32 -8.43
CA LEU A 142 -7.84 18.98 -9.68
C LEU A 142 -9.34 18.75 -9.50
N GLN A 143 -9.85 18.72 -8.26
CA GLN A 143 -11.19 18.24 -7.91
C GLN A 143 -11.48 16.87 -8.55
N GLN A 144 -10.52 15.95 -8.42
CA GLN A 144 -10.60 14.58 -8.93
C GLN A 144 -10.21 13.57 -7.87
N ILE A 145 -10.76 12.38 -8.00
CA ILE A 145 -10.35 11.20 -7.24
C ILE A 145 -9.59 10.29 -8.21
N VAL A 146 -8.38 9.92 -7.83
CA VAL A 146 -7.50 9.03 -8.61
C VAL A 146 -7.43 7.68 -7.93
N MET A 147 -7.67 6.62 -8.69
CA MET A 147 -7.52 5.23 -8.26
C MET A 147 -6.35 4.60 -9.02
N TYR A 148 -5.34 4.11 -8.31
CA TYR A 148 -4.34 3.20 -8.84
C TYR A 148 -4.82 1.78 -8.60
N TYR A 149 -4.75 0.94 -9.62
CA TYR A 149 -5.16 -0.46 -9.53
C TYR A 149 -4.28 -1.31 -10.44
N HIS A 150 -4.11 -2.58 -10.12
CA HIS A 150 -3.36 -3.46 -10.99
C HIS A 150 -4.27 -4.44 -11.70
N GLY A 151 -3.77 -4.97 -12.80
CA GLY A 151 -4.43 -6.01 -13.56
C GLY A 151 -3.45 -6.91 -14.29
N GLN A 152 -3.98 -8.02 -14.82
CA GLN A 152 -3.22 -8.97 -15.61
C GLN A 152 -3.09 -8.48 -17.04
N SER A 153 -1.87 -8.37 -17.53
CA SER A 153 -1.54 -8.15 -18.94
C SER A 153 -0.74 -9.34 -19.50
N VAL A 154 -0.23 -9.21 -20.71
CA VAL A 154 0.58 -10.27 -21.34
C VAL A 154 1.85 -10.52 -20.54
N GLY A 155 1.98 -11.71 -19.93
CA GLY A 155 3.17 -12.17 -19.21
C GLY A 155 3.41 -11.57 -17.83
N ARG A 156 2.74 -10.48 -17.43
CA ARG A 156 2.93 -9.83 -16.12
C ARG A 156 1.74 -8.94 -15.73
N GLN A 157 1.75 -8.52 -14.48
CA GLN A 157 0.81 -7.53 -13.95
C GLN A 157 1.45 -6.14 -13.97
N PHE A 158 0.62 -5.14 -14.21
CA PHE A 158 0.97 -3.71 -14.18
C PHE A 158 0.00 -2.94 -13.30
N THR A 159 0.40 -1.73 -12.92
CA THR A 159 -0.50 -0.73 -12.36
C THR A 159 -0.92 0.25 -13.44
N ARG A 160 -2.21 0.61 -13.43
CA ARG A 160 -2.81 1.71 -14.19
C ARG A 160 -3.55 2.63 -13.24
N ALA A 161 -3.95 3.81 -13.76
CA ALA A 161 -4.82 4.72 -13.04
C ALA A 161 -6.20 4.77 -13.65
N ALA A 162 -7.19 5.14 -12.83
CA ALA A 162 -8.50 5.60 -13.24
C ALA A 162 -8.81 6.90 -12.51
N VAL A 163 -9.66 7.74 -13.08
CA VAL A 163 -10.06 9.02 -12.50
C VAL A 163 -11.57 9.10 -12.36
N SER A 164 -12.04 9.85 -11.36
CA SER A 164 -13.45 10.05 -11.08
C SER A 164 -13.70 11.46 -10.55
N GLU A 165 -14.85 12.04 -10.86
CA GLU A 165 -15.31 13.31 -10.29
C GLU A 165 -16.24 13.08 -9.08
N ASP A 166 -16.82 11.88 -8.92
CA ASP A 166 -17.77 11.56 -7.86
C ASP A 166 -17.33 10.46 -6.90
N GLY A 167 -16.17 9.83 -7.17
CA GLY A 167 -15.64 8.72 -6.37
C GLY A 167 -16.39 7.40 -6.55
N ILE A 168 -17.39 7.35 -7.39
CA ILE A 168 -18.20 6.16 -7.67
C ILE A 168 -17.91 5.62 -9.07
N HIS A 169 -17.93 6.49 -10.07
CA HIS A 169 -17.77 6.14 -11.47
C HIS A 169 -16.35 6.51 -11.92
N PHE A 170 -15.50 5.51 -12.11
CA PHE A 170 -14.13 5.71 -12.53
C PHE A 170 -13.93 5.42 -14.00
N GLU A 171 -13.17 6.28 -14.67
CA GLU A 171 -12.71 6.12 -16.05
C GLU A 171 -11.27 5.65 -16.06
N GLY A 172 -11.00 4.42 -16.56
CA GLY A 172 -9.67 3.86 -16.67
C GLY A 172 -8.77 4.63 -17.65
N ARG A 173 -7.45 4.58 -17.44
CA ARG A 173 -6.41 5.12 -18.32
C ARG A 173 -5.54 3.99 -18.89
N LYS A 174 -5.06 4.15 -20.13
CA LYS A 174 -4.33 3.07 -20.84
C LYS A 174 -2.87 2.92 -20.43
N GLU A 175 -2.28 3.96 -19.83
CA GLU A 175 -0.87 3.99 -19.54
C GLU A 175 -0.49 2.98 -18.44
N ASP A 176 0.50 2.15 -18.72
CA ASP A 176 1.11 1.27 -17.74
C ASP A 176 2.11 2.10 -16.90
N LEU A 177 1.78 2.35 -15.64
CA LEU A 177 2.56 3.24 -14.75
C LEU A 177 3.79 2.53 -14.16
N GLY A 178 3.74 1.22 -14.02
CA GLY A 178 4.83 0.43 -13.44
C GLY A 178 4.38 -0.95 -12.99
N ARG A 179 5.13 -1.53 -12.04
CA ARG A 179 4.81 -2.84 -11.46
C ARG A 179 3.47 -2.83 -10.74
N ALA A 180 2.90 -3.99 -10.50
CA ALA A 180 1.65 -4.15 -9.77
C ALA A 180 1.74 -3.64 -8.32
N TYR A 181 0.57 -3.28 -7.76
CA TYR A 181 0.37 -2.90 -6.36
C TYR A 181 0.99 -1.54 -5.99
N PHE A 182 0.79 -0.50 -6.79
CA PHE A 182 1.16 0.86 -6.38
C PHE A 182 0.39 1.27 -5.13
N ARG A 183 1.13 1.85 -4.18
CA ARG A 183 0.65 2.72 -3.13
C ARG A 183 1.34 4.05 -3.33
N VAL A 184 0.56 5.11 -3.46
CA VAL A 184 1.06 6.41 -3.90
C VAL A 184 0.97 7.43 -2.78
N ILE A 185 1.96 8.30 -2.69
CA ILE A 185 1.98 9.42 -1.75
C ILE A 185 2.65 10.63 -2.40
N GLU A 186 2.12 11.82 -2.12
CA GLU A 186 2.72 13.06 -2.59
C GLU A 186 3.77 13.57 -1.61
N HIS A 187 4.93 13.97 -2.12
CA HIS A 187 5.98 14.61 -1.34
C HIS A 187 6.83 15.54 -2.20
N VAL A 188 6.98 16.80 -1.76
CA VAL A 188 7.85 17.84 -2.39
C VAL A 188 7.68 17.89 -3.91
N GLY A 189 6.41 17.97 -4.36
CA GLY A 189 6.06 18.14 -5.78
C GLY A 189 6.34 16.92 -6.68
N PHE A 190 6.43 15.74 -6.07
CA PHE A 190 6.43 14.45 -6.73
C PHE A 190 5.38 13.52 -6.12
N TYR A 191 4.89 12.60 -6.92
CA TYR A 191 4.10 11.45 -6.50
C TYR A 191 5.02 10.24 -6.47
N TYR A 192 5.29 9.74 -5.27
CA TYR A 192 6.08 8.52 -5.07
C TYR A 192 5.15 7.33 -4.96
N ALA A 193 5.48 6.27 -5.66
CA ALA A 193 4.73 5.02 -5.64
C ALA A 193 5.62 3.87 -5.20
N MET A 194 5.17 3.08 -4.25
CA MET A 194 5.81 1.82 -3.89
C MET A 194 5.01 0.66 -4.49
N SER A 195 5.69 -0.21 -5.20
CA SER A 195 5.13 -1.43 -5.76
C SER A 195 5.70 -2.67 -5.08
N MET A 196 5.03 -3.80 -5.24
CA MET A 196 5.54 -5.08 -4.77
C MET A 196 6.69 -5.61 -5.66
N PRO A 197 7.82 -6.09 -5.10
CA PRO A 197 8.16 -6.21 -3.67
C PRO A 197 9.07 -5.06 -3.16
N GLY A 198 8.58 -3.84 -3.11
CA GLY A 198 9.30 -2.70 -2.54
C GLY A 198 10.11 -1.89 -3.55
N TYR A 199 9.73 -1.90 -4.83
CA TYR A 199 10.30 -0.99 -5.83
C TYR A 199 9.66 0.39 -5.73
N LEU A 200 10.49 1.41 -5.67
CA LEU A 200 10.06 2.79 -5.66
C LEU A 200 9.95 3.35 -7.09
N PHE A 201 8.96 4.17 -7.32
CA PHE A 201 8.74 4.94 -8.55
C PHE A 201 8.38 6.37 -8.17
N ARG A 202 8.57 7.32 -9.08
CA ARG A 202 8.05 8.68 -8.90
C ARG A 202 7.58 9.30 -10.22
N SER A 203 6.62 10.22 -10.10
CA SER A 203 6.07 11.01 -11.20
C SER A 203 5.84 12.45 -10.77
N ARG A 204 5.79 13.37 -11.73
CA ARG A 204 5.47 14.78 -11.47
C ARG A 204 3.96 15.03 -11.35
N ASP A 205 3.15 14.29 -12.08
CA ASP A 205 1.69 14.49 -12.13
C ASP A 205 0.89 13.38 -11.42
N GLY A 206 1.56 12.28 -11.06
CA GLY A 206 0.93 11.10 -10.44
C GLY A 206 0.12 10.26 -11.41
N LEU A 207 0.01 10.63 -12.67
CA LEU A 207 -0.86 9.97 -13.66
C LEU A 207 -0.09 9.40 -14.86
N THR A 208 1.12 9.89 -15.09
CA THR A 208 1.94 9.51 -16.23
C THR A 208 3.42 9.44 -15.87
N SER A 209 4.22 8.83 -16.75
CA SER A 209 5.69 8.92 -16.74
C SER A 209 6.34 8.62 -15.39
N PHE A 210 5.91 7.56 -14.71
CA PHE A 210 6.57 7.11 -13.50
C PHE A 210 7.97 6.59 -13.79
N GLU A 211 8.96 7.26 -13.23
CA GLU A 211 10.38 6.92 -13.26
C GLU A 211 10.69 5.84 -12.22
N ALA A 212 11.39 4.78 -12.62
CA ALA A 212 11.79 3.72 -11.68
C ALA A 212 12.98 4.16 -10.83
N GLY A 213 12.93 3.85 -9.55
CA GLY A 213 13.95 4.14 -8.54
C GLY A 213 14.49 2.88 -7.86
N PRO A 214 14.99 3.01 -6.63
CA PRO A 214 15.60 1.90 -5.90
C PRO A 214 14.59 0.81 -5.49
N GLU A 215 15.10 -0.39 -5.25
CA GLU A 215 14.42 -1.47 -4.56
C GLU A 215 14.80 -1.39 -3.07
N LEU A 216 13.82 -1.14 -2.20
CA LEU A 216 14.04 -0.83 -0.80
C LEU A 216 13.78 -2.01 0.14
N PHE A 217 13.17 -3.09 -0.34
CA PHE A 217 12.76 -4.24 0.47
C PHE A 217 13.17 -5.56 -0.15
N THR A 218 13.09 -6.63 0.65
CA THR A 218 13.40 -7.99 0.20
C THR A 218 12.34 -8.52 -0.79
N PRO A 219 12.67 -9.52 -1.61
CA PRO A 219 11.72 -10.14 -2.54
C PRO A 219 10.48 -10.77 -1.87
N ASN A 220 10.47 -10.90 -0.55
CA ASN A 220 9.34 -11.44 0.21
C ASN A 220 8.30 -10.39 0.60
N MET A 221 8.67 -9.10 0.56
CA MET A 221 7.74 -8.01 0.84
C MET A 221 6.55 -8.08 -0.11
N ARG A 222 5.35 -7.92 0.47
CA ARG A 222 4.08 -7.91 -0.25
C ARG A 222 3.48 -6.52 -0.29
N HIS A 223 2.16 -6.46 -0.15
CA HIS A 223 1.40 -5.21 -0.17
C HIS A 223 1.90 -4.25 0.90
N SER A 224 1.93 -2.99 0.56
CA SER A 224 2.33 -1.93 1.48
C SER A 224 1.25 -0.88 1.67
N ALA A 225 1.39 -0.06 2.70
CA ALA A 225 0.70 1.20 2.89
C ALA A 225 1.71 2.26 3.29
N LEU A 226 1.53 3.47 2.82
CA LEU A 226 2.49 4.57 2.97
C LEU A 226 1.88 5.69 3.80
N LEU A 227 2.69 6.27 4.68
CA LEU A 227 2.34 7.46 5.45
C LEU A 227 3.57 8.34 5.62
N ILE A 228 3.50 9.63 5.27
CA ILE A 228 4.53 10.60 5.62
C ILE A 228 4.14 11.29 6.93
N ARG A 229 5.07 11.28 7.89
CA ARG A 229 4.95 11.99 9.14
C ARG A 229 6.30 12.51 9.59
N ASN A 230 6.42 13.81 9.89
CA ASN A 230 7.65 14.44 10.36
C ASN A 230 8.85 14.14 9.43
N GLU A 231 8.70 14.37 8.13
CA GLU A 231 9.73 14.15 7.09
C GLU A 231 10.28 12.72 7.02
N ARG A 232 9.52 11.76 7.52
CA ARG A 232 9.83 10.34 7.50
C ARG A 232 8.69 9.58 6.82
N LEU A 233 9.02 8.66 5.91
CA LEU A 233 8.07 7.75 5.30
C LEU A 233 7.94 6.49 6.16
N TYR A 234 6.75 6.20 6.62
CA TYR A 234 6.35 4.98 7.30
C TYR A 234 5.78 4.02 6.27
N VAL A 235 6.35 2.82 6.18
CA VAL A 235 5.93 1.77 5.26
C VAL A 235 5.41 0.60 6.06
N PHE A 236 4.09 0.42 6.08
CA PHE A 236 3.43 -0.75 6.66
C PHE A 236 3.34 -1.83 5.57
N PHE A 237 3.69 -3.07 5.87
CA PHE A 237 3.74 -4.14 4.87
C PHE A 237 3.62 -5.52 5.49
N THR A 238 3.51 -6.56 4.65
CA THR A 238 3.58 -7.96 5.06
C THR A 238 4.65 -8.70 4.27
N ASN A 239 5.09 -9.86 4.76
CA ASN A 239 6.06 -10.72 4.07
C ASN A 239 5.49 -12.10 3.77
N ARG A 240 5.76 -12.59 2.59
CA ARG A 240 5.60 -14.01 2.27
C ARG A 240 6.57 -14.85 3.07
N GLY A 241 6.12 -16.01 3.53
CA GLY A 241 6.93 -16.96 4.29
C GLY A 241 6.86 -16.74 5.80
N ASP A 242 6.30 -15.62 6.28
CA ASP A 242 6.06 -15.41 7.69
C ASP A 242 4.99 -16.39 8.22
N ALA A 243 5.16 -16.80 9.48
CA ALA A 243 4.24 -17.67 10.20
C ALA A 243 3.98 -17.09 11.62
N PRO A 244 2.86 -16.38 11.81
CA PRO A 244 1.86 -15.96 10.82
C PRO A 244 2.35 -14.82 9.93
N GLU A 245 1.73 -14.64 8.75
CA GLU A 245 1.84 -13.39 8.00
C GLU A 245 1.15 -12.28 8.82
N ARG A 246 1.84 -11.15 8.99
CA ARG A 246 1.49 -10.09 9.93
C ARG A 246 1.92 -8.73 9.40
N ILE A 247 1.38 -7.68 10.00
CA ILE A 247 1.72 -6.30 9.60
C ILE A 247 3.03 -5.89 10.27
N MET A 248 3.99 -5.52 9.43
CA MET A 248 5.31 -5.00 9.80
C MET A 248 5.40 -3.52 9.45
N LEU A 249 6.33 -2.80 10.03
CA LEU A 249 6.64 -1.40 9.76
C LEU A 249 8.14 -1.21 9.63
N SER A 250 8.55 -0.55 8.55
CA SER A 250 9.87 0.09 8.41
C SER A 250 9.68 1.59 8.18
N THR A 251 10.70 2.38 8.49
CA THR A 251 10.73 3.81 8.21
C THR A 251 11.87 4.16 7.26
N ILE A 252 11.69 5.26 6.52
CA ILE A 252 12.67 5.78 5.57
C ILE A 252 12.80 7.28 5.83
N GLU A 253 14.03 7.76 6.09
CA GLU A 253 14.30 9.20 6.14
C GLU A 253 14.23 9.77 4.73
N LEU A 254 13.38 10.80 4.56
CA LEU A 254 13.19 11.46 3.28
C LEU A 254 14.29 12.50 3.07
N THR A 255 15.33 12.14 2.32
CA THR A 255 16.42 13.02 1.90
C THR A 255 16.15 13.57 0.50
N ASP A 256 16.92 14.60 0.07
CA ASP A 256 16.78 15.21 -1.25
C ASP A 256 17.05 14.22 -2.40
N ASP A 257 17.98 13.27 -2.20
CA ASP A 257 18.23 12.20 -3.17
C ASP A 257 17.49 10.91 -2.78
N TRP A 258 16.39 10.67 -3.45
CA TRP A 258 15.59 9.47 -3.25
C TRP A 258 16.31 8.14 -3.59
N ASN A 259 17.44 8.20 -4.33
CA ASN A 259 18.26 7.02 -4.60
C ASN A 259 19.08 6.58 -3.38
N GLU A 260 19.22 7.45 -2.39
CA GLU A 260 19.88 7.16 -1.11
C GLU A 260 18.90 6.70 -0.03
N TRP A 261 17.60 6.68 -0.32
CA TRP A 261 16.60 6.22 0.64
C TRP A 261 16.82 4.76 1.00
N ALA A 262 16.76 4.46 2.29
CA ALA A 262 16.94 3.13 2.84
C ALA A 262 15.93 2.86 3.95
N ALA A 263 15.33 1.67 3.91
CA ALA A 263 14.40 1.25 4.95
C ALA A 263 15.14 0.78 6.20
N THR A 264 14.61 1.12 7.37
CA THR A 264 15.07 0.55 8.65
C THR A 264 14.73 -0.93 8.73
N GLU A 265 15.36 -1.66 9.66
CA GLU A 265 14.91 -2.99 10.04
C GLU A 265 13.45 -2.95 10.48
N PRO A 266 12.63 -3.92 10.03
CA PRO A 266 11.21 -3.90 10.31
C PRO A 266 10.88 -4.27 11.75
N ILE A 267 9.90 -3.58 12.32
CA ILE A 267 9.25 -3.96 13.58
C ILE A 267 7.87 -4.55 13.32
N GLU A 268 7.38 -5.38 14.22
CA GLU A 268 6.01 -5.90 14.17
C GLU A 268 5.03 -4.87 14.73
N VAL A 269 3.91 -4.65 14.01
CA VAL A 269 2.82 -3.73 14.40
C VAL A 269 1.59 -4.49 14.85
N LEU A 270 1.18 -5.50 14.09
CA LEU A 270 -0.04 -6.25 14.35
C LEU A 270 0.06 -7.68 13.81
N ARG A 271 -0.30 -8.65 14.64
CA ARG A 271 -0.43 -10.07 14.25
C ARG A 271 -1.85 -10.57 14.48
N PRO A 272 -2.26 -11.70 13.88
CA PRO A 272 -3.55 -12.30 14.20
C PRO A 272 -3.63 -12.72 15.68
N GLU A 273 -4.64 -12.20 16.39
CA GLU A 273 -4.91 -12.53 17.80
C GLU A 273 -6.39 -12.80 18.06
N MET A 274 -7.25 -12.40 17.10
CA MET A 274 -8.70 -12.58 17.21
C MET A 274 -9.17 -13.72 16.30
N ASP A 275 -10.25 -14.40 16.66
CA ASP A 275 -10.82 -15.50 15.87
C ASP A 275 -11.17 -15.04 14.43
N TYR A 276 -11.68 -13.80 14.30
CA TYR A 276 -11.99 -13.27 12.98
C TYR A 276 -10.73 -12.99 12.12
N GLU A 277 -9.56 -12.90 12.74
CA GLU A 277 -8.25 -12.77 12.09
C GLU A 277 -7.63 -14.13 11.75
N GLY A 278 -8.28 -15.22 12.16
CA GLY A 278 -7.81 -16.59 11.99
C GLY A 278 -6.83 -17.06 13.05
N ALA A 279 -6.78 -16.43 14.23
CA ALA A 279 -5.88 -16.82 15.32
C ALA A 279 -6.15 -18.24 15.87
N ASP A 280 -7.35 -18.74 15.67
CA ASP A 280 -7.80 -20.10 16.02
C ASP A 280 -7.37 -21.17 14.99
N LEU A 281 -6.82 -20.77 13.85
CA LEU A 281 -6.44 -21.63 12.73
C LEU A 281 -4.96 -22.07 12.82
N PRO A 282 -4.57 -23.14 12.12
CA PRO A 282 -3.19 -23.63 12.12
C PRO A 282 -2.17 -22.55 11.74
N LEU A 283 -1.06 -22.50 12.48
CA LEU A 283 0.07 -21.62 12.20
C LEU A 283 0.90 -22.20 11.04
N GLU A 284 0.82 -21.57 9.87
CA GLU A 284 1.54 -21.98 8.67
C GLU A 284 2.24 -20.80 8.01
N ALA A 285 3.37 -21.07 7.34
CA ALA A 285 4.06 -20.08 6.55
C ALA A 285 3.20 -19.64 5.35
N SER A 286 3.08 -18.32 5.18
CA SER A 286 2.26 -17.77 4.12
C SER A 286 2.84 -18.01 2.73
N ARG A 287 1.95 -18.08 1.73
CA ARG A 287 2.31 -18.30 0.32
C ARG A 287 1.95 -17.09 -0.52
N GLY A 288 2.63 -16.91 -1.63
CA GLY A 288 2.27 -15.87 -2.61
C GLY A 288 1.01 -16.21 -3.39
N GLY A 289 0.28 -15.17 -3.81
CA GLY A 289 -0.97 -15.29 -4.56
C GLY A 289 -2.20 -15.21 -3.65
N TYR A 290 -3.37 -15.41 -4.27
CA TYR A 290 -4.65 -15.40 -3.56
C TYR A 290 -4.81 -16.58 -2.61
N ILE A 291 -5.72 -16.44 -1.67
CA ILE A 291 -6.16 -17.51 -0.79
C ILE A 291 -7.69 -17.41 -0.61
N ASP A 292 -8.39 -18.51 -0.82
CA ASP A 292 -9.86 -18.57 -0.71
C ASP A 292 -10.31 -19.08 0.67
N GLU A 293 -9.50 -19.92 1.31
CA GLU A 293 -9.75 -20.42 2.66
C GLU A 293 -9.29 -19.42 3.71
N ARG A 294 -9.96 -19.46 4.86
CA ARG A 294 -9.52 -18.72 6.05
C ARG A 294 -8.22 -19.32 6.60
N VAL A 295 -7.24 -18.46 6.88
CA VAL A 295 -5.91 -18.83 7.40
C VAL A 295 -5.48 -17.89 8.51
N HIS A 296 -4.49 -18.30 9.31
CA HIS A 296 -3.90 -17.52 10.39
C HIS A 296 -2.96 -16.44 9.83
N GLN A 297 -3.53 -15.39 9.17
CA GLN A 297 -2.74 -14.38 8.47
C GLN A 297 -3.48 -13.04 8.41
N LEU A 298 -2.73 -11.93 8.57
CA LEU A 298 -3.14 -10.57 8.19
C LEU A 298 -2.43 -10.16 6.93
N ARG A 299 -3.14 -9.47 6.02
CA ARG A 299 -2.63 -9.05 4.71
C ARG A 299 -3.08 -7.64 4.34
N ASP A 300 -2.55 -7.11 3.27
CA ASP A 300 -3.01 -5.92 2.54
C ASP A 300 -3.28 -4.70 3.45
N PRO A 301 -2.26 -4.17 4.15
CA PRO A 301 -2.44 -2.97 4.94
C PRO A 301 -2.81 -1.78 4.05
N ALA A 302 -3.64 -0.89 4.60
CA ALA A 302 -3.89 0.45 4.07
C ALA A 302 -3.93 1.44 5.22
N ILE A 303 -3.45 2.65 4.99
CA ILE A 303 -3.45 3.72 5.98
C ILE A 303 -4.41 4.82 5.54
N TYR A 304 -5.22 5.27 6.48
CA TYR A 304 -6.04 6.46 6.35
C TYR A 304 -5.78 7.39 7.52
N GLN A 305 -5.59 8.68 7.24
CA GLN A 305 -5.34 9.69 8.27
C GLN A 305 -6.43 10.76 8.24
N GLU A 306 -6.96 11.09 9.41
CA GLU A 306 -7.92 12.17 9.59
C GLU A 306 -7.61 12.94 10.88
N GLY A 307 -7.24 14.21 10.74
CA GLY A 307 -6.78 15.00 11.86
C GLY A 307 -5.58 14.35 12.55
N ASP A 308 -5.69 14.14 13.85
CA ASP A 308 -4.62 13.51 14.65
C ASP A 308 -4.71 11.97 14.67
N LYS A 309 -5.76 11.40 14.09
CA LYS A 309 -5.99 9.95 14.08
C LYS A 309 -5.42 9.30 12.83
N THR A 310 -4.79 8.17 13.02
CA THR A 310 -4.29 7.31 11.95
C THR A 310 -4.92 5.95 12.06
N TYR A 311 -5.57 5.51 10.99
CA TYR A 311 -6.25 4.22 10.90
C TYR A 311 -5.49 3.27 10.00
N LEU A 312 -5.32 2.03 10.47
CA LEU A 312 -4.81 0.91 9.70
C LEU A 312 -5.99 0.00 9.34
N LEU A 313 -6.28 -0.11 8.05
CA LEU A 313 -7.17 -1.13 7.52
C LEU A 313 -6.33 -2.31 7.05
N TYR A 314 -6.85 -3.53 7.20
CA TYR A 314 -6.12 -4.75 6.82
C TYR A 314 -7.07 -5.90 6.51
N ALA A 315 -6.63 -6.78 5.59
CA ALA A 315 -7.35 -8.02 5.30
C ALA A 315 -7.13 -9.05 6.43
N VAL A 316 -8.19 -9.73 6.82
CA VAL A 316 -8.20 -10.67 7.95
C VAL A 316 -8.38 -12.11 7.49
N ALA A 317 -7.86 -13.05 8.30
CA ALA A 317 -7.89 -14.48 8.04
C ALA A 317 -7.49 -14.83 6.60
N GLY A 318 -6.40 -14.23 6.14
CA GLY A 318 -5.98 -14.22 4.75
C GLY A 318 -6.68 -13.10 3.95
N GLU A 319 -7.69 -13.43 3.17
CA GLU A 319 -8.43 -12.50 2.31
C GLU A 319 -9.95 -12.65 2.53
N SER A 320 -10.38 -12.79 3.82
CA SER A 320 -11.78 -13.15 4.18
C SER A 320 -12.59 -11.98 4.75
N GLY A 321 -12.09 -10.76 4.69
CA GLY A 321 -12.75 -9.56 5.20
C GLY A 321 -11.76 -8.44 5.47
N ILE A 322 -12.25 -7.26 5.86
CA ILE A 322 -11.43 -6.10 6.21
C ILE A 322 -11.74 -5.69 7.64
N ALA A 323 -10.70 -5.52 8.46
CA ALA A 323 -10.80 -4.93 9.78
C ALA A 323 -10.06 -3.60 9.87
N ILE A 324 -10.22 -2.89 10.98
CA ILE A 324 -9.65 -1.58 11.22
C ILE A 324 -9.05 -1.49 12.63
N ALA A 325 -7.89 -0.84 12.73
CA ALA A 325 -7.23 -0.49 13.98
C ALA A 325 -6.82 0.98 13.98
N GLU A 326 -6.63 1.59 15.13
CA GLU A 326 -6.02 2.91 15.29
C GLU A 326 -4.53 2.75 15.60
N ILE A 327 -3.68 3.51 14.92
CA ILE A 327 -2.24 3.56 15.15
C ILE A 327 -1.91 4.76 16.01
N SER A 328 -1.30 4.50 17.16
CA SER A 328 -0.71 5.52 18.02
C SER A 328 0.80 5.57 17.82
N PHE A 329 1.33 6.76 17.60
CA PHE A 329 2.77 7.02 17.48
C PHE A 329 3.30 7.53 18.81
N HIS A 330 4.30 6.85 19.37
CA HIS A 330 4.96 7.29 20.60
C HIS A 330 6.19 8.15 20.24
N LYS A 331 6.51 9.08 21.13
CA LYS A 331 7.75 9.87 20.97
C LYS A 331 8.92 8.97 21.36
N PRO A 332 10.01 8.99 20.58
CA PRO A 332 11.26 8.37 21.00
C PRO A 332 11.81 8.99 22.27
#